data_fbc2e27257df07d2cd9d0361c25e54c8
#
_entry.id   fbc2e27257df07d2cd9d0361c25e54c8
#
_cell.length_a   1.000
_cell.length_b   1.000
_cell.length_c   1.000
_cell.angle_alpha   90.00
_cell.angle_beta   90.00
_cell.angle_gamma   90.00
#
_symmetry.space_group_name_H-M   'P 1'
#
loop_
_entity.id
_entity.type
_entity.pdbx_description
1 polymer ?
#
loop_
_entity_poly.entity_id
_entity_poly.type
_entity_poly.pdbx_seq_one_letter_code
_entity_poly.pdbx_strand_id
1 'polypeptide(L)'
;NGKRKFINSGELHYFRIPRSQWKDRLLKCKRAFLNTLGAYIAWNWHEEKEGKFNFEGDRDLDKWISLAEEVGLFIFIRPGPYICSEWDMGGFPNWLIPKDCELRSLEPNFMKYCIRYLDKVNKIIKPHLITKGGKIFLYQVENEFEVGDIPYHLKLKEIVEKDGIDVPICTNENAWVRGTDIIEGPDPYLRSWLISDAMIKIKDLIKTQPDKPPFAPEIGTCMIGWFYGQLPFSDGYRPPELDEANLKGLIAAGISGFNWYMYHGGTNIGYWTARNIATSYDFDAPIKEWGELGKRYYISRRIGGFLESFEEELSE
;
A
#
# COMPACT_ATOMS: atom_id res chain seq x y z
N ASN A 1 -1.46 -22.73 6.65
CA ASN A 1 -1.64 -24.01 5.95
C ASN A 1 -0.37 -24.51 5.22
N GLY A 2 0.76 -23.78 5.29
CA GLY A 2 2.03 -24.19 4.69
C GLY A 2 2.10 -24.14 3.16
N LYS A 3 1.07 -23.65 2.48
CA LYS A 3 1.11 -23.45 1.02
C LYS A 3 1.67 -22.06 0.71
N ARG A 4 2.67 -22.00 -0.16
CA ARG A 4 3.15 -20.74 -0.75
C ARG A 4 2.06 -20.13 -1.63
N LYS A 5 2.07 -18.82 -1.79
CA LYS A 5 1.13 -18.08 -2.64
C LYS A 5 1.82 -16.95 -3.35
N PHE A 6 1.48 -16.77 -4.61
CA PHE A 6 1.82 -15.54 -5.32
C PHE A 6 0.88 -14.42 -4.84
N ILE A 7 1.43 -13.28 -4.44
CA ILE A 7 0.64 -12.14 -3.93
C ILE A 7 0.25 -11.22 -5.08
N ASN A 8 -1.02 -11.24 -5.45
CA ASN A 8 -1.63 -10.31 -6.40
C ASN A 8 -2.51 -9.32 -5.62
N SER A 9 -1.91 -8.22 -5.22
CA SER A 9 -2.51 -7.19 -4.37
C SER A 9 -2.92 -5.95 -5.16
N GLY A 10 -3.90 -5.22 -4.66
CA GLY A 10 -4.28 -3.92 -5.19
C GLY A 10 -4.54 -2.91 -4.07
N GLU A 11 -3.98 -1.70 -4.20
CA GLU A 11 -4.12 -0.63 -3.23
C GLU A 11 -5.45 0.08 -3.38
N LEU A 12 -6.21 0.15 -2.28
CA LEU A 12 -7.46 0.91 -2.15
C LEU A 12 -7.42 1.74 -0.87
N HIS A 13 -7.69 3.02 -0.99
CA HIS A 13 -7.74 3.95 0.14
C HIS A 13 -9.18 4.14 0.62
N TYR A 14 -9.60 3.47 1.71
CA TYR A 14 -10.97 3.61 2.25
C TYR A 14 -11.32 5.06 2.58
N PHE A 15 -10.36 5.88 2.95
CA PHE A 15 -10.53 7.31 3.22
C PHE A 15 -10.79 8.17 1.96
N ARG A 16 -10.68 7.57 0.75
CA ARG A 16 -11.04 8.16 -0.55
C ARG A 16 -12.31 7.56 -1.16
N ILE A 17 -12.97 6.65 -0.44
CA ILE A 17 -14.13 5.90 -0.93
C ILE A 17 -15.27 6.06 0.08
N PRO A 18 -16.46 6.55 -0.32
CA PRO A 18 -17.60 6.55 0.58
C PRO A 18 -17.89 5.15 1.12
N ARG A 19 -18.19 5.05 2.41
CA ARG A 19 -18.39 3.75 3.10
C ARG A 19 -19.42 2.85 2.40
N SER A 20 -20.49 3.43 1.86
CA SER A 20 -21.51 2.69 1.13
C SER A 20 -21.01 1.97 -0.13
N GLN A 21 -19.84 2.34 -0.63
CA GLN A 21 -19.24 1.78 -1.84
C GLN A 21 -18.11 0.78 -1.53
N TRP A 22 -17.66 0.64 -0.29
CA TRP A 22 -16.51 -0.20 0.08
C TRP A 22 -16.66 -1.64 -0.40
N LYS A 23 -17.81 -2.27 -0.11
CA LYS A 23 -18.05 -3.67 -0.50
C LYS A 23 -18.05 -3.87 -2.02
N ASP A 24 -18.60 -2.92 -2.78
CA ASP A 24 -18.58 -2.95 -4.26
C ASP A 24 -17.15 -2.94 -4.80
N ARG A 25 -16.29 -2.05 -4.27
CA ARG A 25 -14.90 -1.94 -4.72
C ARG A 25 -14.09 -3.20 -4.39
N LEU A 26 -14.25 -3.75 -3.18
CA LEU A 26 -13.60 -4.99 -2.77
C LEU A 26 -14.05 -6.20 -3.61
N LEU A 27 -15.35 -6.31 -3.91
CA LEU A 27 -15.86 -7.36 -4.78
C LEU A 27 -15.31 -7.26 -6.21
N LYS A 28 -15.12 -6.06 -6.74
CA LYS A 28 -14.48 -5.84 -8.04
C LYS A 28 -13.02 -6.31 -8.05
N CYS A 29 -12.28 -6.03 -6.99
CA CYS A 29 -10.92 -6.58 -6.82
C CYS A 29 -10.93 -8.11 -6.85
N LYS A 30 -11.79 -8.74 -6.06
CA LYS A 30 -11.90 -10.20 -6.02
C LYS A 30 -12.26 -10.81 -7.37
N ARG A 31 -13.18 -10.18 -8.11
CA ARG A 31 -13.59 -10.61 -9.46
C ARG A 31 -12.50 -10.44 -10.53
N ALA A 32 -11.48 -9.65 -10.25
CA ALA A 32 -10.28 -9.52 -11.07
C ALA A 32 -9.16 -10.48 -10.64
N PHE A 33 -9.46 -11.47 -9.80
CA PHE A 33 -8.52 -12.44 -9.25
C PHE A 33 -7.43 -11.84 -8.35
N LEU A 34 -7.67 -10.66 -7.76
CA LEU A 34 -6.83 -10.22 -6.67
C LEU A 34 -7.07 -11.14 -5.47
N ASN A 35 -6.00 -11.54 -4.81
CA ASN A 35 -6.08 -12.31 -3.58
C ASN A 35 -5.78 -11.47 -2.33
N THR A 36 -5.27 -10.25 -2.52
CA THR A 36 -4.83 -9.36 -1.45
C THR A 36 -5.32 -7.93 -1.67
N LEU A 37 -5.66 -7.26 -0.58
CA LEU A 37 -5.91 -5.83 -0.50
C LEU A 37 -4.68 -5.14 0.09
N GLY A 38 -4.11 -4.15 -0.60
CA GLY A 38 -3.20 -3.16 -0.02
C GLY A 38 -4.02 -2.04 0.62
N ALA A 39 -3.70 -1.65 1.84
CA ALA A 39 -4.48 -0.65 2.57
C ALA A 39 -3.60 0.26 3.44
N TYR A 40 -3.42 1.50 3.01
CA TYR A 40 -2.88 2.56 3.86
C TYR A 40 -3.87 2.99 4.94
N ILE A 41 -3.33 3.46 6.07
CA ILE A 41 -4.09 4.11 7.14
C ILE A 41 -3.51 5.49 7.36
N ALA A 42 -4.26 6.53 7.05
CA ALA A 42 -3.81 7.91 7.23
C ALA A 42 -4.02 8.35 8.69
N TRP A 43 -2.94 8.72 9.37
CA TRP A 43 -3.00 9.15 10.76
C TRP A 43 -3.91 10.37 10.96
N ASN A 44 -3.76 11.43 10.14
CA ASN A 44 -4.58 12.64 10.23
C ASN A 44 -6.08 12.38 9.98
N TRP A 45 -6.43 11.34 9.22
CA TRP A 45 -7.83 10.93 9.02
C TRP A 45 -8.48 10.44 10.31
N HIS A 46 -7.70 9.81 11.18
CA HIS A 46 -8.18 9.27 12.45
C HIS A 46 -7.95 10.20 13.65
N GLU A 47 -6.94 11.05 13.62
CA GLU A 47 -6.59 11.99 14.69
C GLU A 47 -6.46 13.42 14.16
N GLU A 48 -7.57 13.99 13.68
CA GLU A 48 -7.64 15.36 13.17
C GLU A 48 -7.31 16.41 14.23
N LYS A 49 -7.63 16.11 15.51
CA LYS A 49 -7.29 16.91 16.68
C LYS A 49 -6.50 16.07 17.67
N GLU A 50 -5.44 16.63 18.23
CA GLU A 50 -4.56 15.93 19.15
C GLU A 50 -5.33 15.18 20.25
N GLY A 51 -5.07 13.87 20.37
CA GLY A 51 -5.69 12.98 21.36
C GLY A 51 -7.13 12.58 21.08
N LYS A 52 -7.76 13.09 20.01
CA LYS A 52 -9.15 12.77 19.66
C LYS A 52 -9.20 11.88 18.44
N PHE A 53 -9.21 10.59 18.69
CA PHE A 53 -9.34 9.58 17.62
C PHE A 53 -10.79 9.38 17.23
N ASN A 54 -11.01 9.16 15.92
CA ASN A 54 -12.30 8.81 15.36
C ASN A 54 -12.16 7.61 14.43
N PHE A 55 -12.92 6.55 14.71
CA PHE A 55 -13.03 5.31 13.93
C PHE A 55 -14.49 5.00 13.57
N GLU A 56 -15.33 6.02 13.38
CA GLU A 56 -16.73 5.87 13.04
C GLU A 56 -17.05 6.34 11.61
N GLY A 57 -18.15 5.89 11.06
CA GLY A 57 -18.60 6.29 9.72
C GLY A 57 -17.61 5.89 8.63
N ASP A 58 -17.20 6.84 7.79
CA ASP A 58 -16.19 6.63 6.75
C ASP A 58 -14.77 6.42 7.30
N ARG A 59 -14.59 6.51 8.63
CA ARG A 59 -13.34 6.26 9.36
C ARG A 59 -13.32 4.91 10.07
N ASP A 60 -14.30 4.05 9.84
CA ASP A 60 -14.47 2.76 10.50
C ASP A 60 -13.47 1.72 9.91
N LEU A 61 -12.26 1.74 10.43
CA LEU A 61 -11.16 0.86 10.01
C LEU A 61 -11.48 -0.62 10.25
N ASP A 62 -12.10 -0.96 11.40
CA ASP A 62 -12.50 -2.34 11.71
C ASP A 62 -13.47 -2.88 10.67
N LYS A 63 -14.47 -2.07 10.28
CA LYS A 63 -15.44 -2.45 9.26
C LYS A 63 -14.80 -2.60 7.89
N TRP A 64 -13.82 -1.75 7.52
CA TRP A 64 -13.09 -1.87 6.26
C TRP A 64 -12.34 -3.20 6.17
N ILE A 65 -11.58 -3.53 7.22
CA ILE A 65 -10.84 -4.78 7.33
C ILE A 65 -11.80 -5.98 7.30
N SER A 66 -12.86 -5.96 8.11
CA SER A 66 -13.87 -7.02 8.16
C SER A 66 -14.54 -7.27 6.80
N LEU A 67 -14.81 -6.22 6.01
CA LEU A 67 -15.37 -6.36 4.67
C LEU A 67 -14.38 -7.03 3.70
N ALA A 68 -13.10 -6.70 3.79
CA ALA A 68 -12.08 -7.37 2.98
C ALA A 68 -11.97 -8.86 3.33
N GLU A 69 -12.04 -9.20 4.62
CA GLU A 69 -12.09 -10.59 5.10
C GLU A 69 -13.33 -11.34 4.61
N GLU A 70 -14.51 -10.71 4.68
CA GLU A 70 -15.78 -11.26 4.19
C GLU A 70 -15.73 -11.57 2.69
N VAL A 71 -15.11 -10.69 1.91
CA VAL A 71 -14.93 -10.88 0.45
C VAL A 71 -13.86 -11.95 0.16
N GLY A 72 -13.06 -12.34 1.13
CA GLY A 72 -12.04 -13.37 1.01
C GLY A 72 -10.70 -12.87 0.48
N LEU A 73 -10.34 -11.61 0.75
CA LEU A 73 -9.04 -11.04 0.45
C LEU A 73 -8.11 -11.19 1.66
N PHE A 74 -6.85 -11.54 1.43
CA PHE A 74 -5.78 -11.26 2.39
C PHE A 74 -5.54 -9.75 2.47
N ILE A 75 -4.82 -9.30 3.50
CA ILE A 75 -4.60 -7.86 3.70
C ILE A 75 -3.12 -7.59 3.97
N PHE A 76 -2.57 -6.71 3.15
CA PHE A 76 -1.30 -6.04 3.34
C PHE A 76 -1.61 -4.66 3.96
N ILE A 77 -1.39 -4.51 5.27
CA ILE A 77 -1.77 -3.31 6.02
C ILE A 77 -0.59 -2.34 6.13
N ARG A 78 -0.84 -1.04 5.93
CA ARG A 78 0.19 -0.01 5.79
C ARG A 78 -0.11 1.23 6.65
N PRO A 79 0.05 1.18 7.98
CA PRO A 79 -0.30 2.30 8.87
C PRO A 79 0.67 3.49 8.86
N GLY A 80 1.81 3.35 8.23
CA GLY A 80 2.82 4.41 8.21
C GLY A 80 3.80 4.34 9.40
N PRO A 81 4.06 5.45 10.10
CA PRO A 81 3.27 6.69 10.32
C PRO A 81 3.16 7.66 9.15
N TYR A 82 4.12 7.68 8.24
CA TYR A 82 4.07 8.40 6.99
C TYR A 82 3.59 7.47 5.87
N ILE A 83 2.67 7.93 5.04
CA ILE A 83 2.07 7.12 3.97
C ILE A 83 2.24 7.73 2.57
N CYS A 84 2.76 8.95 2.45
CA CYS A 84 2.79 9.71 1.20
C CYS A 84 1.39 9.83 0.57
N SER A 85 1.07 8.99 -0.38
CA SER A 85 -0.26 8.80 -1.01
C SER A 85 -0.85 10.06 -1.63
N GLU A 86 -0.04 11.08 -1.90
CA GLU A 86 -0.54 12.41 -2.29
C GLU A 86 -1.69 12.89 -1.37
N TRP A 87 -1.62 12.46 -0.12
CA TRP A 87 -2.52 12.85 0.96
C TRP A 87 -1.94 14.00 1.76
N ASP A 88 -2.80 14.83 2.38
CA ASP A 88 -2.36 15.98 3.15
C ASP A 88 -1.29 15.60 4.18
N MET A 89 -0.18 16.32 4.19
CA MET A 89 1.00 16.09 5.04
C MET A 89 1.55 14.65 4.99
N GLY A 90 1.25 13.88 3.91
CA GLY A 90 1.64 12.48 3.83
C GLY A 90 1.03 11.61 4.93
N GLY A 91 -0.13 12.02 5.44
CA GLY A 91 -0.86 11.36 6.52
C GLY A 91 -0.59 11.92 7.91
N PHE A 92 0.41 12.77 8.11
CA PHE A 92 0.65 13.36 9.42
C PHE A 92 -0.43 14.39 9.81
N PRO A 93 -0.86 14.43 11.07
CA PRO A 93 -1.80 15.44 11.54
C PRO A 93 -1.19 16.85 11.54
N ASN A 94 -1.94 17.84 11.07
CA ASN A 94 -1.51 19.23 11.02
C ASN A 94 -1.17 19.82 12.41
N TRP A 95 -1.73 19.29 13.49
CA TRP A 95 -1.39 19.70 14.85
C TRP A 95 0.03 19.29 15.28
N LEU A 96 0.76 18.46 14.52
CA LEU A 96 2.18 18.17 14.75
C LEU A 96 3.09 19.35 14.33
N ILE A 97 2.68 20.19 13.35
CA ILE A 97 3.50 21.29 12.83
C ILE A 97 4.02 22.21 13.94
N PRO A 98 3.19 22.69 14.89
CA PRO A 98 3.67 23.58 15.97
C PRO A 98 4.35 22.84 17.12
N LYS A 99 4.62 21.56 17.05
CA LYS A 99 5.16 20.77 18.17
C LYS A 99 6.67 20.79 18.29
N ASP A 100 7.36 21.47 17.39
CA ASP A 100 8.83 21.51 17.36
C ASP A 100 9.44 20.09 17.49
N CYS A 101 9.01 19.21 16.61
CA CYS A 101 9.49 17.83 16.53
C CYS A 101 9.99 17.51 15.12
N GLU A 102 11.08 16.76 15.04
CA GLU A 102 11.61 16.24 13.79
C GLU A 102 10.82 15.00 13.35
N LEU A 103 10.01 15.18 12.29
CA LEU A 103 9.19 14.09 11.76
C LEU A 103 10.06 12.98 11.13
N ARG A 104 9.57 11.75 11.16
CA ARG A 104 10.24 10.59 10.57
C ARG A 104 11.65 10.36 11.14
N SER A 105 11.79 10.50 12.46
CA SER A 105 13.07 10.35 13.17
C SER A 105 12.87 9.73 14.55
N LEU A 106 13.98 9.47 15.27
CA LEU A 106 13.95 9.03 16.66
C LEU A 106 13.76 10.17 17.67
N GLU A 107 13.46 11.39 17.20
CA GLU A 107 13.23 12.53 18.10
C GLU A 107 12.12 12.21 19.12
N PRO A 108 12.38 12.40 20.44
CA PRO A 108 11.48 11.89 21.50
C PRO A 108 10.05 12.40 21.42
N ASN A 109 9.83 13.67 21.04
CA ASN A 109 8.48 14.24 20.95
C ASN A 109 7.71 13.62 19.78
N PHE A 110 8.36 13.49 18.62
CA PHE A 110 7.76 12.80 17.48
C PHE A 110 7.41 11.35 17.84
N MET A 111 8.37 10.60 18.40
CA MET A 111 8.17 9.21 18.78
C MET A 111 7.04 9.02 19.80
N LYS A 112 6.89 9.94 20.77
CA LYS A 112 5.78 9.92 21.73
C LYS A 112 4.41 9.95 21.03
N TYR A 113 4.24 10.79 20.04
CA TYR A 113 2.99 10.90 19.28
C TYR A 113 2.78 9.72 18.33
N CYS A 114 3.86 9.29 17.67
CA CYS A 114 3.86 8.13 16.78
C CYS A 114 3.44 6.84 17.54
N ILE A 115 4.03 6.58 18.70
CA ILE A 115 3.68 5.43 19.57
C ILE A 115 2.20 5.48 19.94
N ARG A 116 1.68 6.65 20.34
CA ARG A 116 0.27 6.81 20.68
C ARG A 116 -0.66 6.46 19.51
N TYR A 117 -0.32 6.91 18.31
CA TYR A 117 -1.06 6.61 17.09
C TYR A 117 -1.05 5.12 16.78
N LEU A 118 0.14 4.52 16.73
CA LEU A 118 0.30 3.10 16.44
C LEU A 118 -0.42 2.22 17.46
N ASP A 119 -0.34 2.52 18.75
CA ASP A 119 -1.12 1.81 19.81
C ASP A 119 -2.62 1.79 19.52
N LYS A 120 -3.19 2.92 19.06
CA LYS A 120 -4.62 3.00 18.74
C LYS A 120 -5.01 2.17 17.53
N VAL A 121 -4.22 2.26 16.48
CA VAL A 121 -4.47 1.53 15.23
C VAL A 121 -4.21 0.04 15.43
N ASN A 122 -3.12 -0.32 16.10
CA ASN A 122 -2.74 -1.72 16.33
C ASN A 122 -3.76 -2.49 17.19
N LYS A 123 -4.47 -1.81 18.11
CA LYS A 123 -5.59 -2.43 18.84
C LYS A 123 -6.74 -2.87 17.93
N ILE A 124 -6.96 -2.16 16.83
CA ILE A 124 -7.96 -2.52 15.81
C ILE A 124 -7.40 -3.62 14.89
N ILE A 125 -6.15 -3.50 14.46
CA ILE A 125 -5.49 -4.44 13.53
C ILE A 125 -5.32 -5.83 14.14
N LYS A 126 -4.92 -5.91 15.41
CA LYS A 126 -4.49 -7.14 16.08
C LYS A 126 -5.50 -8.31 16.01
N PRO A 127 -6.82 -8.13 16.20
CA PRO A 127 -7.78 -9.20 16.05
C PRO A 127 -7.85 -9.79 14.64
N HIS A 128 -7.46 -9.02 13.61
CA HIS A 128 -7.51 -9.37 12.21
C HIS A 128 -6.22 -10.00 11.67
N LEU A 129 -5.20 -10.20 12.51
CA LEU A 129 -3.96 -10.87 12.10
C LEU A 129 -4.24 -12.32 11.70
N ILE A 130 -3.54 -12.81 10.69
CA ILE A 130 -3.67 -14.19 10.21
C ILE A 130 -3.34 -15.20 11.32
N THR A 131 -2.48 -14.85 12.24
CA THR A 131 -2.11 -15.61 13.43
C THR A 131 -3.24 -15.69 14.47
N LYS A 132 -4.24 -14.81 14.35
CA LYS A 132 -5.45 -14.76 15.20
C LYS A 132 -6.71 -15.25 14.48
N GLY A 133 -6.56 -15.77 13.26
CA GLY A 133 -7.68 -16.26 12.45
C GLY A 133 -8.25 -15.24 11.45
N GLY A 134 -7.73 -14.00 11.43
CA GLY A 134 -8.04 -12.97 10.43
C GLY A 134 -7.28 -13.16 9.12
N LYS A 135 -7.09 -12.10 8.35
CA LYS A 135 -6.43 -12.15 7.03
C LYS A 135 -5.29 -11.15 6.83
N ILE A 136 -4.92 -10.36 7.84
CA ILE A 136 -3.73 -9.50 7.77
C ILE A 136 -2.49 -10.38 7.93
N PHE A 137 -1.65 -10.43 6.88
CA PHE A 137 -0.47 -11.31 6.84
C PHE A 137 0.85 -10.55 6.73
N LEU A 138 0.81 -9.25 6.37
CA LEU A 138 1.98 -8.39 6.18
C LEU A 138 1.65 -6.98 6.70
N TYR A 139 2.60 -6.38 7.40
CA TYR A 139 2.47 -5.05 7.99
C TYR A 139 3.62 -4.16 7.52
N GLN A 140 3.33 -3.01 6.92
CA GLN A 140 4.36 -2.07 6.51
C GLN A 140 4.56 -0.98 7.56
N VAL A 141 5.82 -0.67 7.85
CA VAL A 141 6.22 0.53 8.59
C VAL A 141 6.88 1.51 7.62
N GLU A 142 6.56 2.81 7.76
CA GLU A 142 7.05 3.88 6.89
C GLU A 142 6.63 3.74 5.42
N ASN A 143 7.02 4.68 4.61
CA ASN A 143 6.85 4.67 3.16
C ASN A 143 7.94 5.50 2.48
N GLU A 144 8.61 4.91 1.48
CA GLU A 144 9.63 5.56 0.65
C GLU A 144 10.62 6.41 1.48
N PHE A 145 11.21 5.80 2.50
CA PHE A 145 12.20 6.47 3.36
C PHE A 145 13.62 6.17 2.89
N GLU A 146 14.04 6.86 1.86
CA GLU A 146 15.30 6.60 1.13
C GLU A 146 16.57 7.07 1.85
N VAL A 147 16.45 7.75 3.00
CA VAL A 147 17.61 8.33 3.70
C VAL A 147 18.35 7.39 4.64
N GLY A 148 17.98 6.12 4.69
CA GLY A 148 18.81 5.09 5.31
C GLY A 148 18.84 5.05 6.84
N ASP A 149 17.87 5.63 7.55
CA ASP A 149 17.80 5.55 9.02
C ASP A 149 17.30 4.18 9.50
N ILE A 150 18.23 3.22 9.57
CA ILE A 150 17.95 1.86 10.07
C ILE A 150 17.45 1.89 11.52
N PRO A 151 18.07 2.61 12.47
CA PRO A 151 17.60 2.67 13.86
C PRO A 151 16.14 3.10 13.99
N TYR A 152 15.69 4.05 13.18
CA TYR A 152 14.29 4.48 13.19
C TYR A 152 13.34 3.36 12.74
N HIS A 153 13.66 2.67 11.64
CA HIS A 153 12.84 1.54 11.16
C HIS A 153 12.80 0.39 12.17
N LEU A 154 13.93 0.04 12.76
CA LEU A 154 14.00 -0.99 13.80
C LEU A 154 13.19 -0.58 15.04
N LYS A 155 13.18 0.70 15.38
CA LYS A 155 12.36 1.21 16.49
C LYS A 155 10.87 1.12 16.18
N LEU A 156 10.44 1.44 14.97
CA LEU A 156 9.05 1.25 14.56
C LEU A 156 8.65 -0.23 14.63
N LYS A 157 9.50 -1.13 14.14
CA LYS A 157 9.31 -2.59 14.24
C LYS A 157 9.13 -3.02 15.71
N GLU A 158 10.06 -2.62 16.59
CA GLU A 158 9.98 -2.92 18.03
C GLU A 158 8.64 -2.48 18.65
N ILE A 159 8.17 -1.28 18.29
CA ILE A 159 6.90 -0.74 18.80
C ILE A 159 5.72 -1.60 18.38
N VAL A 160 5.61 -1.91 17.10
CA VAL A 160 4.47 -2.67 16.58
C VAL A 160 4.48 -4.12 17.07
N GLU A 161 5.64 -4.75 17.21
CA GLU A 161 5.78 -6.08 17.80
C GLU A 161 5.37 -6.08 19.29
N LYS A 162 5.77 -5.05 20.04
CA LYS A 162 5.36 -4.87 21.44
C LYS A 162 3.84 -4.70 21.58
N ASP A 163 3.19 -4.10 20.62
CA ASP A 163 1.72 -3.97 20.57
C ASP A 163 1.04 -5.32 20.24
N GLY A 164 1.83 -6.32 19.86
CA GLY A 164 1.39 -7.69 19.57
C GLY A 164 1.07 -7.96 18.11
N ILE A 165 1.69 -7.20 17.20
CA ILE A 165 1.71 -7.50 15.76
C ILE A 165 2.76 -8.59 15.55
N ASP A 166 2.33 -9.79 15.20
CA ASP A 166 3.14 -11.01 15.09
C ASP A 166 3.17 -11.58 13.65
N VAL A 167 3.00 -10.70 12.67
CA VAL A 167 3.17 -10.99 11.25
C VAL A 167 4.44 -10.33 10.72
N PRO A 168 4.99 -10.76 9.56
CA PRO A 168 6.15 -10.13 8.97
C PRO A 168 5.99 -8.61 8.80
N ILE A 169 7.08 -7.88 9.04
CA ILE A 169 7.16 -6.41 8.88
C ILE A 169 7.94 -6.10 7.61
N CYS A 170 7.44 -5.17 6.81
CA CYS A 170 8.12 -4.68 5.61
C CYS A 170 8.22 -3.14 5.58
N THR A 171 9.01 -2.66 4.65
CA THR A 171 9.09 -1.25 4.21
C THR A 171 9.36 -1.22 2.71
N ASN A 172 9.29 -0.05 2.09
CA ASN A 172 9.58 0.12 0.66
C ASN A 172 10.63 1.19 0.40
N GLU A 173 11.33 1.07 -0.74
CA GLU A 173 12.39 1.98 -1.22
C GLU A 173 13.43 2.34 -0.14
N ASN A 174 13.78 1.40 0.74
CA ASN A 174 14.86 1.57 1.71
C ASN A 174 15.79 0.37 1.74
N ALA A 175 16.68 0.28 0.74
CA ALA A 175 17.64 -0.80 0.61
C ALA A 175 18.60 -0.95 1.82
N TRP A 176 18.72 0.07 2.67
CA TRP A 176 19.58 0.03 3.86
C TRP A 176 19.08 -0.96 4.92
N VAL A 177 17.77 -1.27 4.94
CA VAL A 177 17.23 -2.26 5.89
C VAL A 177 17.51 -3.72 5.45
N ARG A 178 18.02 -3.95 4.25
CA ARG A 178 18.42 -5.29 3.80
C ARG A 178 19.48 -5.86 4.77
N GLY A 179 19.32 -7.10 5.15
CA GLY A 179 20.14 -7.73 6.18
C GLY A 179 19.62 -7.57 7.61
N THR A 180 18.54 -6.79 7.82
CA THR A 180 17.75 -6.80 9.07
C THR A 180 16.56 -7.76 8.95
N ASP A 181 15.73 -7.87 9.98
CA ASP A 181 14.50 -8.68 9.93
C ASP A 181 13.35 -8.00 9.16
N ILE A 182 13.49 -6.74 8.75
CA ILE A 182 12.50 -6.03 7.95
C ILE A 182 12.62 -6.48 6.49
N ILE A 183 11.49 -6.84 5.87
CA ILE A 183 11.43 -7.14 4.44
C ILE A 183 11.47 -5.81 3.68
N GLU A 184 12.44 -5.63 2.81
CA GLU A 184 12.47 -4.48 1.91
C GLU A 184 11.86 -4.87 0.56
N GLY A 185 11.12 -3.97 -0.05
CA GLY A 185 10.62 -4.10 -1.39
C GLY A 185 10.79 -2.82 -2.19
N PRO A 186 11.28 -2.90 -3.45
CA PRO A 186 11.36 -1.74 -4.32
C PRO A 186 9.98 -1.40 -4.87
N ASP A 187 9.79 -0.12 -5.21
CA ASP A 187 8.65 0.36 -5.96
C ASP A 187 9.04 0.58 -7.44
N PRO A 188 8.94 -0.45 -8.28
CA PRO A 188 9.32 -0.33 -9.69
C PRO A 188 8.24 0.44 -10.45
N TYR A 189 8.16 1.76 -10.21
CA TYR A 189 7.30 2.63 -10.99
C TYR A 189 7.72 2.61 -12.46
N LEU A 190 6.89 2.02 -13.25
CA LEU A 190 7.15 1.78 -14.68
C LEU A 190 6.97 3.09 -15.47
N ARG A 191 7.62 4.16 -15.04
CA ARG A 191 7.56 5.48 -15.68
C ARG A 191 8.30 5.53 -17.03
N SER A 192 9.24 4.62 -17.25
CA SER A 192 9.96 4.49 -18.50
C SER A 192 9.45 3.29 -19.30
N TRP A 193 9.66 3.35 -20.60
CA TRP A 193 9.38 2.25 -21.53
C TRP A 193 10.29 1.02 -21.32
N LEU A 194 11.23 1.11 -20.37
CA LEU A 194 12.25 0.10 -20.14
C LEU A 194 11.84 -0.80 -18.98
N ILE A 195 11.15 -1.87 -19.31
CA ILE A 195 10.92 -3.00 -18.40
C ILE A 195 12.23 -3.54 -17.79
N SER A 196 13.35 -3.37 -18.50
CA SER A 196 14.68 -3.78 -18.05
C SER A 196 15.03 -3.24 -16.67
N ASP A 197 14.71 -1.97 -16.38
CA ASP A 197 15.09 -1.33 -15.12
C ASP A 197 14.32 -1.94 -13.93
N ALA A 198 13.03 -2.18 -14.12
CA ALA A 198 12.21 -2.87 -13.13
C ALA A 198 12.70 -4.31 -12.89
N MET A 199 13.03 -5.04 -13.97
CA MET A 199 13.59 -6.39 -13.84
C MET A 199 14.95 -6.40 -13.15
N ILE A 200 15.79 -5.39 -13.37
CA ILE A 200 17.09 -5.24 -12.69
C ILE A 200 16.88 -5.03 -11.20
N LYS A 201 15.96 -4.16 -10.80
CA LYS A 201 15.62 -3.94 -9.38
C LYS A 201 15.18 -5.24 -8.69
N ILE A 202 14.34 -6.05 -9.32
CA ILE A 202 13.89 -7.33 -8.75
C ILE A 202 15.04 -8.34 -8.65
N LYS A 203 15.86 -8.46 -9.67
CA LYS A 203 17.04 -9.35 -9.64
C LYS A 203 18.06 -8.92 -8.59
N ASP A 204 18.26 -7.62 -8.40
CA ASP A 204 19.10 -7.08 -7.33
C ASP A 204 18.50 -7.40 -5.94
N LEU A 205 17.19 -7.23 -5.77
CA LEU A 205 16.50 -7.59 -4.54
C LEU A 205 16.71 -9.07 -4.18
N ILE A 206 16.49 -9.98 -5.12
CA ILE A 206 16.68 -11.42 -4.91
C ILE A 206 18.12 -11.74 -4.51
N LYS A 207 19.10 -11.05 -5.12
CA LYS A 207 20.52 -11.25 -4.81
C LYS A 207 20.91 -10.70 -3.42
N THR A 208 20.36 -9.56 -3.04
CA THR A 208 20.75 -8.82 -1.83
C THR A 208 19.88 -9.14 -0.61
N GLN A 209 18.74 -9.82 -0.82
CA GLN A 209 17.81 -10.25 0.22
C GLN A 209 17.31 -11.69 -0.06
N PRO A 210 18.22 -12.70 -0.16
CA PRO A 210 17.88 -14.05 -0.64
C PRO A 210 17.03 -14.87 0.34
N ASP A 211 16.96 -14.45 1.58
CA ASP A 211 16.22 -15.09 2.68
C ASP A 211 14.76 -14.63 2.79
N LYS A 212 14.33 -13.69 1.95
CA LYS A 212 13.00 -13.08 2.00
C LYS A 212 12.32 -13.09 0.63
N PRO A 213 10.97 -13.09 0.61
CA PRO A 213 10.25 -13.06 -0.66
C PRO A 213 10.51 -11.75 -1.42
N PRO A 214 10.83 -11.82 -2.73
CA PRO A 214 10.91 -10.62 -3.56
C PRO A 214 9.51 -10.08 -3.82
N PHE A 215 9.08 -9.12 -3.03
CA PHE A 215 7.77 -8.47 -3.10
C PHE A 215 7.93 -7.00 -3.46
N ALA A 216 7.08 -6.48 -4.36
CA ALA A 216 7.00 -5.06 -4.68
C ALA A 216 5.78 -4.45 -3.97
N PRO A 217 5.98 -3.65 -2.90
CA PRO A 217 4.90 -2.98 -2.17
C PRO A 217 4.10 -2.02 -3.03
N GLU A 218 4.70 -1.48 -4.09
CA GLU A 218 4.00 -0.66 -5.08
C GLU A 218 4.53 -0.94 -6.49
N ILE A 219 3.61 -1.15 -7.41
CA ILE A 219 3.88 -1.08 -8.83
C ILE A 219 3.00 -0.01 -9.45
N GLY A 220 3.60 1.10 -9.88
CA GLY A 220 2.86 2.17 -10.53
C GLY A 220 2.55 1.84 -11.98
N THR A 221 1.27 1.68 -12.30
CA THR A 221 0.78 1.41 -13.65
C THR A 221 0.18 2.64 -14.31
N CYS A 222 -0.11 3.68 -13.54
CA CYS A 222 -0.81 4.88 -13.98
C CYS A 222 -0.23 6.14 -13.31
N MET A 223 -0.83 7.29 -13.58
CA MET A 223 -0.36 8.59 -13.10
C MET A 223 -1.49 9.43 -12.52
N ILE A 224 -1.15 10.22 -11.53
CA ILE A 224 -2.03 11.22 -10.92
C ILE A 224 -2.24 12.43 -11.82
N GLY A 225 -3.42 13.05 -11.72
CA GLY A 225 -3.67 14.36 -12.31
C GLY A 225 -3.07 15.48 -11.47
N TRP A 226 -2.17 16.24 -12.08
CA TRP A 226 -1.62 17.44 -11.48
C TRP A 226 -2.54 18.64 -11.69
N PHE A 227 -2.58 19.54 -10.73
CA PHE A 227 -3.40 20.77 -10.78
C PHE A 227 -3.05 21.72 -11.94
N TYR A 228 -1.87 21.56 -12.56
CA TYR A 228 -1.39 22.40 -13.66
C TYR A 228 -1.99 22.13 -15.03
N GLY A 229 -3.13 21.52 -15.11
CA GLY A 229 -3.86 21.36 -16.35
C GLY A 229 -3.49 20.14 -17.17
N GLN A 230 -2.69 19.26 -16.63
CA GLN A 230 -2.52 17.95 -17.23
C GLN A 230 -3.45 16.97 -16.53
N LEU A 231 -4.50 16.62 -17.24
CA LEU A 231 -5.39 15.56 -16.81
C LEU A 231 -4.57 14.24 -16.73
N PRO A 232 -5.00 13.25 -15.92
CA PRO A 232 -4.34 11.95 -15.78
C PRO A 232 -4.03 11.27 -17.13
N PHE A 233 -4.62 11.76 -18.18
CA PHE A 233 -4.54 11.23 -19.53
C PHE A 233 -3.51 11.91 -20.44
N SER A 234 -2.86 13.00 -20.03
CA SER A 234 -2.07 13.82 -20.96
C SER A 234 -0.55 13.74 -20.76
N ASP A 235 -0.08 13.50 -19.54
CA ASP A 235 1.36 13.34 -19.28
C ASP A 235 1.69 11.90 -18.89
N GLY A 236 2.32 11.23 -19.85
CA GLY A 236 2.70 9.85 -19.65
C GLY A 236 1.54 8.88 -19.79
N TYR A 237 0.54 9.22 -20.67
CA TYR A 237 -0.44 8.21 -21.07
C TYR A 237 0.30 6.95 -21.47
N ARG A 238 0.15 5.94 -20.65
CA ARG A 238 0.70 4.63 -20.93
C ARG A 238 -0.43 3.77 -21.45
N PRO A 239 -0.27 3.22 -22.67
CA PRO A 239 -1.20 2.23 -23.14
C PRO A 239 -1.39 1.14 -22.08
N PRO A 240 -2.62 0.77 -21.72
CA PRO A 240 -2.86 -0.29 -20.72
C PRO A 240 -2.16 -1.60 -21.05
N GLU A 241 -1.88 -1.86 -22.31
CA GLU A 241 -1.17 -3.05 -22.80
C GLU A 241 0.28 -3.13 -22.30
N LEU A 242 0.89 -1.98 -22.00
CA LEU A 242 2.24 -1.95 -21.40
C LEU A 242 2.23 -2.50 -19.96
N ASP A 243 1.14 -2.36 -19.23
CA ASP A 243 1.04 -2.91 -17.89
C ASP A 243 1.17 -4.44 -17.92
N GLU A 244 0.53 -5.08 -18.92
CA GLU A 244 0.65 -6.52 -19.10
C GLU A 244 2.08 -6.95 -19.41
N ALA A 245 2.75 -6.25 -20.33
CA ALA A 245 4.14 -6.55 -20.69
C ALA A 245 5.08 -6.38 -19.49
N ASN A 246 4.89 -5.29 -18.73
CA ASN A 246 5.70 -4.99 -17.55
C ASN A 246 5.51 -6.01 -16.43
N LEU A 247 4.27 -6.38 -16.14
CA LEU A 247 3.96 -7.37 -15.10
C LEU A 247 4.51 -8.76 -15.46
N LYS A 248 4.37 -9.17 -16.72
CA LYS A 248 4.99 -10.40 -17.21
C LYS A 248 6.52 -10.36 -17.08
N GLY A 249 7.14 -9.21 -17.29
CA GLY A 249 8.56 -9.03 -17.08
C GLY A 249 8.97 -9.13 -15.61
N LEU A 250 8.22 -8.54 -14.69
CA LEU A 250 8.45 -8.68 -13.23
C LEU A 250 8.32 -10.16 -12.80
N ILE A 251 7.30 -10.86 -13.28
CA ILE A 251 7.12 -12.30 -13.04
C ILE A 251 8.31 -13.09 -13.58
N ALA A 252 8.74 -12.82 -14.82
CA ALA A 252 9.91 -13.46 -15.42
C ALA A 252 11.23 -13.10 -14.71
N ALA A 253 11.29 -11.99 -13.98
CA ALA A 253 12.43 -11.62 -13.14
C ALA A 253 12.47 -12.36 -11.80
N GLY A 254 11.40 -13.09 -11.43
CA GLY A 254 11.32 -13.91 -10.22
C GLY A 254 10.63 -13.23 -9.05
N ILE A 255 9.78 -12.20 -9.30
CA ILE A 255 8.97 -11.60 -8.22
C ILE A 255 7.95 -12.61 -7.68
N SER A 256 7.73 -12.62 -6.37
CA SER A 256 6.75 -13.49 -5.70
C SER A 256 5.41 -12.80 -5.39
N GLY A 257 5.32 -11.52 -5.65
CA GLY A 257 4.10 -10.74 -5.48
C GLY A 257 4.30 -9.25 -5.68
N PHE A 258 3.22 -8.56 -5.90
CA PHE A 258 3.20 -7.11 -6.09
C PHE A 258 1.87 -6.51 -5.63
N ASN A 259 1.89 -5.19 -5.37
CA ASN A 259 0.71 -4.41 -5.04
C ASN A 259 0.51 -3.31 -6.10
N TRP A 260 -0.63 -3.35 -6.81
CA TRP A 260 -0.99 -2.35 -7.82
C TRP A 260 -1.28 -1.01 -7.16
N TYR A 261 -0.50 0.00 -7.46
CA TYR A 261 -0.72 1.36 -6.98
C TYR A 261 -1.12 2.29 -8.14
N MET A 262 -2.34 2.80 -8.24
CA MET A 262 -3.56 2.45 -7.47
C MET A 262 -4.35 1.38 -8.24
N TYR A 263 -5.06 0.53 -7.52
CA TYR A 263 -6.09 -0.32 -8.12
C TYR A 263 -7.43 0.40 -8.20
N HIS A 264 -7.73 1.25 -7.22
CA HIS A 264 -8.81 2.22 -7.20
C HIS A 264 -8.35 3.47 -6.47
N GLY A 265 -8.27 4.59 -7.15
CA GLY A 265 -7.76 5.84 -6.57
C GLY A 265 -8.78 6.54 -5.69
N GLY A 266 -10.01 6.73 -6.18
CA GLY A 266 -11.08 7.42 -5.46
C GLY A 266 -10.98 8.95 -5.51
N THR A 267 -11.56 9.62 -4.50
CA THR A 267 -11.73 11.08 -4.45
C THR A 267 -11.04 11.66 -3.21
N ASN A 268 -10.26 12.72 -3.38
CA ASN A 268 -9.76 13.53 -2.27
C ASN A 268 -10.89 14.44 -1.76
N ILE A 269 -11.68 13.96 -0.80
CA ILE A 269 -12.86 14.68 -0.28
C ILE A 269 -12.41 15.80 0.67
N GLY A 270 -12.97 17.00 0.51
CA GLY A 270 -12.65 18.14 1.38
C GLY A 270 -11.25 18.71 1.11
N TYR A 271 -10.43 18.85 2.15
CA TYR A 271 -9.10 19.48 2.12
C TYR A 271 -7.93 18.48 2.31
N TRP A 272 -8.17 17.19 2.12
CA TRP A 272 -7.20 16.14 2.40
C TRP A 272 -6.20 15.87 1.27
N THR A 273 -6.28 16.58 0.18
CA THR A 273 -5.33 16.43 -0.93
C THR A 273 -4.00 17.12 -0.63
N ALA A 274 -2.90 16.52 -1.02
CA ALA A 274 -1.60 17.18 -1.03
C ALA A 274 -1.57 18.34 -2.05
N ARG A 275 -0.58 19.21 -1.92
CA ARG A 275 -0.35 20.31 -2.86
C ARG A 275 -0.32 19.81 -4.32
N ASN A 276 -0.84 20.63 -5.23
CA ASN A 276 -0.78 20.42 -6.68
C ASN A 276 -1.53 19.20 -7.21
N ILE A 277 -2.31 18.52 -6.37
CA ILE A 277 -3.10 17.35 -6.79
C ILE A 277 -4.56 17.77 -6.94
N ALA A 278 -5.21 17.23 -7.97
CA ALA A 278 -6.63 17.44 -8.18
C ALA A 278 -7.48 16.71 -7.13
N THR A 279 -8.73 17.15 -6.96
CA THR A 279 -9.71 16.47 -6.10
C THR A 279 -9.91 15.02 -6.56
N SER A 280 -9.96 14.78 -7.88
CA SER A 280 -9.97 13.44 -8.43
C SER A 280 -8.62 12.75 -8.18
N TYR A 281 -8.68 11.57 -7.59
CA TYR A 281 -7.55 10.66 -7.49
C TYR A 281 -7.81 9.42 -8.35
N ASP A 282 -8.44 9.60 -9.52
CA ASP A 282 -8.80 8.50 -10.44
C ASP A 282 -7.60 7.64 -10.82
N PHE A 283 -6.43 8.26 -11.00
CA PHE A 283 -5.16 7.60 -11.26
C PHE A 283 -5.13 6.79 -12.56
N ASP A 284 -6.15 6.91 -13.43
CA ASP A 284 -6.43 5.98 -14.52
C ASP A 284 -6.40 4.50 -14.06
N ALA A 285 -6.82 4.28 -12.82
CA ALA A 285 -6.80 3.00 -12.15
C ALA A 285 -7.71 1.96 -12.83
N PRO A 286 -7.48 0.65 -12.59
CA PRO A 286 -8.38 -0.41 -13.03
C PRO A 286 -9.85 -0.19 -12.70
N ILE A 287 -10.15 0.23 -11.47
CA ILE A 287 -11.48 0.68 -11.06
C ILE A 287 -11.46 2.20 -11.02
N LYS A 288 -12.27 2.85 -11.84
CA LYS A 288 -12.39 4.30 -11.93
C LYS A 288 -12.92 4.94 -10.65
N GLU A 289 -12.68 6.24 -10.45
CA GLU A 289 -13.12 6.99 -9.28
C GLU A 289 -14.59 6.74 -8.93
N TRP A 290 -15.48 6.75 -9.93
CA TRP A 290 -16.92 6.49 -9.75
C TRP A 290 -17.30 5.01 -9.74
N GLY A 291 -16.32 4.11 -9.86
CA GLY A 291 -16.49 2.65 -9.75
C GLY A 291 -16.67 1.90 -11.07
N GLU A 292 -16.65 2.57 -12.21
CA GLU A 292 -16.64 1.89 -13.51
C GLU A 292 -15.37 1.08 -13.72
N LEU A 293 -15.43 0.05 -14.57
CA LEU A 293 -14.29 -0.80 -14.89
C LEU A 293 -13.56 -0.25 -16.12
N GLY A 294 -12.34 0.26 -15.91
CA GLY A 294 -11.49 0.77 -16.99
C GLY A 294 -10.83 -0.35 -17.79
N LYS A 295 -10.14 0.00 -18.90
CA LYS A 295 -9.40 -0.98 -19.72
C LYS A 295 -8.36 -1.74 -18.91
N ARG A 296 -7.67 -1.07 -17.97
CA ARG A 296 -6.68 -1.70 -17.08
C ARG A 296 -7.26 -2.80 -16.20
N TYR A 297 -8.55 -2.70 -15.85
CA TYR A 297 -9.24 -3.75 -15.11
C TYR A 297 -9.26 -5.09 -15.85
N TYR A 298 -9.56 -5.07 -17.13
CA TYR A 298 -9.62 -6.29 -17.94
C TYR A 298 -8.22 -6.89 -18.17
N ILE A 299 -7.20 -6.05 -18.23
CA ILE A 299 -5.80 -6.48 -18.28
C ILE A 299 -5.39 -7.12 -16.95
N SER A 300 -5.64 -6.44 -15.82
CA SER A 300 -5.33 -6.99 -14.51
C SER A 300 -6.07 -8.29 -14.24
N ARG A 301 -7.33 -8.39 -14.67
CA ARG A 301 -8.11 -9.62 -14.56
C ARG A 301 -7.52 -10.77 -15.38
N ARG A 302 -7.02 -10.50 -16.58
CA ARG A 302 -6.35 -11.53 -17.43
C ARG A 302 -5.07 -12.02 -16.78
N ILE A 303 -4.25 -11.09 -16.24
CA ILE A 303 -3.03 -11.41 -15.49
C ILE A 303 -3.38 -12.18 -14.23
N GLY A 304 -4.37 -11.71 -13.46
CA GLY A 304 -4.81 -12.39 -12.24
C GLY A 304 -5.30 -13.82 -12.49
N GLY A 305 -6.03 -14.04 -13.58
CA GLY A 305 -6.44 -15.38 -14.00
C GLY A 305 -5.25 -16.29 -14.37
N PHE A 306 -4.23 -15.74 -15.01
CA PHE A 306 -2.97 -16.45 -15.26
C PHE A 306 -2.27 -16.79 -13.93
N LEU A 307 -2.11 -15.83 -13.02
CA LEU A 307 -1.47 -16.05 -11.72
C LEU A 307 -2.21 -17.09 -10.87
N GLU A 308 -3.54 -17.10 -10.89
CA GLU A 308 -4.33 -18.09 -10.17
C GLU A 308 -4.18 -19.50 -10.81
N SER A 309 -4.13 -19.58 -12.15
CA SER A 309 -4.02 -20.86 -12.87
C SER A 309 -2.65 -21.52 -12.70
N PHE A 310 -1.60 -20.73 -12.49
CA PHE A 310 -0.20 -21.18 -12.33
C PHE A 310 0.36 -20.85 -10.93
N GLU A 311 -0.53 -20.73 -9.92
CA GLU A 311 -0.11 -20.33 -8.57
C GLU A 311 0.93 -21.29 -7.97
N GLU A 312 0.81 -22.58 -8.23
CA GLU A 312 1.72 -23.60 -7.70
C GLU A 312 3.13 -23.42 -8.29
N GLU A 313 3.24 -23.32 -9.61
CA GLU A 313 4.51 -23.15 -10.32
C GLU A 313 5.18 -21.80 -10.05
N LEU A 314 4.39 -20.73 -9.88
CA LEU A 314 4.90 -19.39 -9.62
C LEU A 314 5.28 -19.17 -8.15
N SER A 315 4.94 -20.10 -7.26
CA SER A 315 5.20 -20.00 -5.82
C SER A 315 6.35 -20.92 -5.36
N GLU A 316 6.91 -21.75 -6.25
CA GLU A 316 8.09 -22.58 -5.99
C GLU A 316 9.37 -21.74 -5.89
#